data_7164ebc3c45579918c43a6df5012a7a4
#
_entry.id   7164ebc3c45579918c43a6df5012a7a4
#
_cell.length_a   1.000
_cell.length_b   1.000
_cell.length_c   1.000
_cell.angle_alpha   90.00
_cell.angle_beta   90.00
_cell.angle_gamma   90.00
#
_symmetry.space_group_name_H-M   'P 1'
#
loop_
_entity.id
_entity.type
_entity.pdbx_description
1 polymer ?
#
loop_
_entity_poly.entity_id
_entity_poly.type
_entity_poly.pdbx_seq_one_letter_code
_entity_poly.pdbx_strand_id
1 'polypeptide(L)'
;MKNREKILIRASWISIIGNAALSISKIFVGIIAGSIAVLGDGIDSATDVVISIVTLFTARIVTRPPNNNYAYGYEKADTIAAKVLSFVIFFAGMQMLISSGKNILFAVPRDLPSIIAIYVTLFSMIGKLGLAYYQFRQGKLAGSPMLIANAKNMRNDVIISAGVLVGLFFTFYLDMPILDSITGL
;
A
#
# COMPACT_ATOMS: atom_id res chain seq x y z
N MET A 1 16.49 6.16 25.31
CA MET A 1 16.84 5.63 23.97
C MET A 1 16.22 4.24 23.71
N LYS A 2 16.41 3.24 24.56
CA LYS A 2 15.83 1.88 24.39
C LYS A 2 14.30 1.81 24.22
N ASN A 3 13.54 2.69 24.87
CA ASN A 3 12.07 2.69 24.74
C ASN A 3 11.59 3.21 23.36
N ARG A 4 12.26 4.23 22.82
CA ARG A 4 11.95 4.78 21.49
C ARG A 4 12.16 3.74 20.39
N GLU A 5 13.30 3.04 20.42
CA GLU A 5 13.64 2.00 19.47
C GLU A 5 12.61 0.85 19.47
N LYS A 6 12.21 0.38 20.66
CA LYS A 6 11.18 -0.65 20.82
C LYS A 6 9.84 -0.21 20.23
N ILE A 7 9.44 1.05 20.43
CA ILE A 7 8.20 1.59 19.85
C ILE A 7 8.28 1.59 18.33
N LEU A 8 9.40 2.05 17.75
CA LEU A 8 9.61 2.09 16.31
C LEU A 8 9.54 0.69 15.68
N ILE A 9 10.28 -0.27 16.22
CA ILE A 9 10.32 -1.65 15.72
C ILE A 9 8.93 -2.29 15.82
N ARG A 10 8.25 -2.17 16.96
CA ARG A 10 6.92 -2.73 17.17
C ARG A 10 5.89 -2.11 16.22
N ALA A 11 5.90 -0.79 16.05
CA ALA A 11 5.00 -0.09 15.15
C ALA A 11 5.24 -0.50 13.70
N SER A 12 6.49 -0.64 13.27
CA SER A 12 6.84 -1.09 11.91
C SER A 12 6.36 -2.54 11.66
N TRP A 13 6.56 -3.46 12.60
CA TRP A 13 6.11 -4.85 12.45
C TRP A 13 4.58 -4.95 12.39
N ILE A 14 3.85 -4.23 13.25
CA ILE A 14 2.38 -4.20 13.21
C ILE A 14 1.90 -3.65 11.87
N SER A 15 2.57 -2.63 11.33
CA SER A 15 2.26 -2.08 10.01
C SER A 15 2.50 -3.09 8.90
N ILE A 16 3.66 -3.75 8.89
CA ILE A 16 4.01 -4.75 7.88
C ILE A 16 2.98 -5.88 7.88
N ILE A 17 2.71 -6.46 9.04
CA ILE A 17 1.78 -7.59 9.17
C ILE A 17 0.36 -7.17 8.80
N GLY A 18 -0.10 -6.01 9.30
CA GLY A 18 -1.43 -5.49 9.00
C GLY A 18 -1.63 -5.19 7.52
N ASN A 19 -0.69 -4.47 6.89
CA ASN A 19 -0.76 -4.19 5.44
C ASN A 19 -0.65 -5.47 4.61
N ALA A 20 0.19 -6.44 4.99
CA ALA A 20 0.29 -7.71 4.30
C ALA A 20 -1.03 -8.50 4.35
N ALA A 21 -1.67 -8.57 5.52
CA ALA A 21 -2.97 -9.22 5.67
C ALA A 21 -4.06 -8.55 4.82
N LEU A 22 -4.12 -7.22 4.83
CA LEU A 22 -5.08 -6.46 4.02
C LEU A 22 -4.82 -6.62 2.52
N SER A 23 -3.55 -6.55 2.08
CA SER A 23 -3.17 -6.74 0.69
C SER A 23 -3.52 -8.14 0.18
N ILE A 24 -3.14 -9.18 0.93
CA ILE A 24 -3.45 -10.57 0.56
C ILE A 24 -4.97 -10.76 0.45
N SER A 25 -5.75 -10.23 1.39
CA SER A 25 -7.21 -10.32 1.37
C SER A 25 -7.80 -9.64 0.12
N LYS A 26 -7.32 -8.44 -0.24
CA LYS A 26 -7.76 -7.70 -1.43
C LYS A 26 -7.38 -8.43 -2.72
N ILE A 27 -6.13 -8.89 -2.84
CA ILE A 27 -5.67 -9.60 -4.05
C ILE A 27 -6.48 -10.89 -4.23
N PHE A 28 -6.63 -11.69 -3.17
CA PHE A 28 -7.37 -12.94 -3.21
C PHE A 28 -8.84 -12.73 -3.61
N VAL A 29 -9.51 -11.78 -2.96
CA VAL A 29 -10.91 -11.48 -3.27
C VAL A 29 -11.04 -10.77 -4.62
N GLY A 30 -10.11 -9.90 -5.01
CA GLY A 30 -10.10 -9.26 -6.33
C GLY A 30 -10.05 -10.28 -7.46
N ILE A 31 -9.26 -11.35 -7.31
CA ILE A 31 -9.19 -12.46 -8.27
C ILE A 31 -10.51 -13.24 -8.29
N ILE A 32 -11.04 -13.65 -7.13
CA ILE A 32 -12.26 -14.46 -7.04
C ILE A 32 -13.50 -13.67 -7.47
N ALA A 33 -13.57 -12.39 -7.10
CA ALA A 33 -14.68 -11.51 -7.43
C ALA A 33 -14.62 -10.99 -8.88
N GLY A 34 -13.51 -11.20 -9.59
CA GLY A 34 -13.32 -10.68 -10.95
C GLY A 34 -13.18 -9.17 -11.04
N SER A 35 -12.85 -8.47 -9.93
CA SER A 35 -12.70 -7.01 -9.88
C SER A 35 -11.25 -6.59 -10.08
N ILE A 36 -10.98 -5.84 -11.17
CA ILE A 36 -9.67 -5.26 -11.45
C ILE A 36 -9.38 -4.12 -10.48
N ALA A 37 -10.39 -3.33 -10.14
CA ALA A 37 -10.23 -2.21 -9.22
C ALA A 37 -9.77 -2.71 -7.83
N VAL A 38 -10.39 -3.77 -7.28
CA VAL A 38 -9.97 -4.36 -6.00
C VAL A 38 -8.63 -5.05 -6.09
N LEU A 39 -8.33 -5.72 -7.22
CA LEU A 39 -7.02 -6.32 -7.45
C LEU A 39 -5.92 -5.25 -7.48
N GLY A 40 -6.16 -4.16 -8.18
CA GLY A 40 -5.26 -3.01 -8.25
C GLY A 40 -4.99 -2.39 -6.88
N ASP A 41 -6.05 -2.12 -6.12
CA ASP A 41 -5.96 -1.61 -4.75
C ASP A 41 -5.24 -2.60 -3.80
N GLY A 42 -5.33 -3.91 -4.08
CA GLY A 42 -4.58 -4.95 -3.40
C GLY A 42 -3.08 -4.92 -3.70
N ILE A 43 -2.72 -4.72 -4.98
CA ILE A 43 -1.31 -4.60 -5.43
C ILE A 43 -0.68 -3.32 -4.86
N ASP A 44 -1.41 -2.20 -4.86
CA ASP A 44 -0.97 -0.95 -4.22
C ASP A 44 -0.66 -1.16 -2.73
N SER A 45 -1.57 -1.83 -2.02
CA SER A 45 -1.35 -2.21 -0.61
C SER A 45 -0.17 -3.18 -0.41
N ALA A 46 0.16 -4.04 -1.40
CA ALA A 46 1.37 -4.88 -1.38
C ALA A 46 2.63 -4.04 -1.52
N THR A 47 2.59 -3.01 -2.34
CA THR A 47 3.70 -2.06 -2.49
C THR A 47 4.01 -1.37 -1.16
N ASP A 48 3.00 -1.00 -0.37
CA ASP A 48 3.19 -0.44 0.97
C ASP A 48 3.92 -1.40 1.93
N VAL A 49 3.68 -2.71 1.80
CA VAL A 49 4.42 -3.72 2.58
C VAL A 49 5.90 -3.69 2.20
N VAL A 50 6.20 -3.66 0.90
CA VAL A 50 7.59 -3.57 0.40
C VAL A 50 8.24 -2.28 0.90
N ILE A 51 7.55 -1.15 0.82
CA ILE A 51 8.00 0.15 1.35
C ILE A 51 8.34 0.03 2.84
N SER A 52 7.44 -0.56 3.62
CA SER A 52 7.61 -0.71 5.07
C SER A 52 8.79 -1.62 5.42
N ILE A 53 9.01 -2.70 4.66
CA ILE A 53 10.15 -3.60 4.83
C ILE A 53 11.47 -2.89 4.49
N VAL A 54 11.55 -2.23 3.33
CA VAL A 54 12.74 -1.47 2.92
C VAL A 54 13.07 -0.39 3.95
N THR A 55 12.05 0.34 4.41
CA THR A 55 12.21 1.38 5.45
C THR A 55 12.77 0.81 6.75
N LEU A 56 12.26 -0.35 7.20
CA LEU A 56 12.75 -1.02 8.41
C LEU A 56 14.22 -1.45 8.28
N PHE A 57 14.60 -2.04 7.15
CA PHE A 57 15.99 -2.42 6.88
C PHE A 57 16.92 -1.21 6.77
N THR A 58 16.50 -0.20 6.03
CA THR A 58 17.27 1.04 5.87
C THR A 58 17.51 1.74 7.20
N ALA A 59 16.46 1.84 8.05
CA ALA A 59 16.60 2.42 9.38
C ALA A 59 17.64 1.71 10.23
N ARG A 60 17.75 0.37 10.15
CA ARG A 60 18.77 -0.41 10.85
C ARG A 60 20.17 -0.22 10.30
N ILE A 61 20.31 0.06 9.00
CA ILE A 61 21.61 0.28 8.35
C ILE A 61 22.12 1.69 8.65
N VAL A 62 21.27 2.69 8.49
CA VAL A 62 21.62 4.11 8.69
C VAL A 62 22.01 4.42 10.14
N THR A 63 21.48 3.68 11.10
CA THR A 63 21.84 3.84 12.52
C THR A 63 23.17 3.19 12.92
N ARG A 64 23.87 2.48 12.01
CA ARG A 64 25.19 1.89 12.30
C ARG A 64 26.26 2.98 12.35
N PRO A 65 27.19 2.89 13.31
CA PRO A 65 28.31 3.84 13.38
C PRO A 65 29.25 3.68 12.15
N PRO A 66 29.98 4.74 11.78
CA PRO A 66 31.03 4.65 10.78
C PRO A 66 32.04 3.54 11.11
N ASN A 67 32.59 2.91 10.08
CA ASN A 67 33.64 1.89 10.20
C ASN A 67 34.76 2.14 9.19
N ASN A 68 35.81 1.34 9.22
CA ASN A 68 36.98 1.50 8.33
C ASN A 68 36.64 1.46 6.84
N ASN A 69 35.56 0.77 6.44
CA ASN A 69 35.12 0.68 5.04
C ASN A 69 34.17 1.82 4.65
N TYR A 70 33.50 2.42 5.63
CA TYR A 70 32.53 3.50 5.44
C TYR A 70 32.80 4.62 6.45
N ALA A 71 33.85 5.39 6.18
CA ALA A 71 34.32 6.47 7.07
C ALA A 71 33.27 7.57 7.30
N TYR A 72 32.39 7.82 6.33
CA TYR A 72 31.28 8.78 6.41
C TYR A 72 29.96 8.17 6.88
N GLY A 73 29.97 6.90 7.36
CA GLY A 73 28.77 6.20 7.77
C GLY A 73 27.88 5.74 6.60
N TYR A 74 26.64 5.43 6.91
CA TYR A 74 25.69 4.79 5.98
C TYR A 74 24.54 5.73 5.56
N GLU A 75 24.65 7.04 5.71
CA GLU A 75 23.59 8.00 5.43
C GLU A 75 23.06 7.93 3.98
N LYS A 76 23.94 7.60 3.02
CA LYS A 76 23.52 7.44 1.61
C LYS A 76 22.67 6.20 1.34
N ALA A 77 22.64 5.24 2.26
CA ALA A 77 21.81 4.04 2.12
C ALA A 77 20.33 4.38 2.07
N ASP A 78 19.87 5.40 2.80
CA ASP A 78 18.51 5.89 2.76
C ASP A 78 18.13 6.43 1.37
N THR A 79 19.01 7.22 0.77
CA THR A 79 18.81 7.75 -0.59
C THR A 79 18.78 6.65 -1.65
N ILE A 80 19.63 5.63 -1.53
CA ILE A 80 19.67 4.49 -2.45
C ILE A 80 18.39 3.67 -2.31
N ALA A 81 17.97 3.38 -1.08
CA ALA A 81 16.74 2.66 -0.80
C ALA A 81 15.51 3.39 -1.36
N ALA A 82 15.44 4.71 -1.16
CA ALA A 82 14.37 5.54 -1.71
C ALA A 82 14.32 5.49 -3.24
N LYS A 83 15.49 5.52 -3.93
CA LYS A 83 15.54 5.39 -5.39
C LYS A 83 15.08 4.01 -5.87
N VAL A 84 15.57 2.93 -5.27
CA VAL A 84 15.13 1.56 -5.61
C VAL A 84 13.62 1.43 -5.44
N LEU A 85 13.09 1.96 -4.34
CA LEU A 85 11.67 1.95 -4.06
C LEU A 85 10.86 2.72 -5.11
N SER A 86 11.33 3.91 -5.51
CA SER A 86 10.68 4.70 -6.57
C SER A 86 10.60 3.94 -7.90
N PHE A 87 11.62 3.15 -8.24
CA PHE A 87 11.58 2.28 -9.42
C PHE A 87 10.54 1.16 -9.28
N VAL A 88 10.47 0.51 -8.11
CA VAL A 88 9.47 -0.55 -7.86
C VAL A 88 8.05 0.00 -8.02
N ILE A 89 7.76 1.15 -7.41
CA ILE A 89 6.46 1.82 -7.51
C ILE A 89 6.16 2.21 -8.96
N PHE A 90 7.13 2.79 -9.66
CA PHE A 90 6.97 3.19 -11.06
C PHE A 90 6.62 2.00 -11.96
N PHE A 91 7.35 0.87 -11.84
CA PHE A 91 7.08 -0.32 -12.63
C PHE A 91 5.73 -0.97 -12.29
N ALA A 92 5.37 -1.02 -11.00
CA ALA A 92 4.07 -1.52 -10.57
C ALA A 92 2.92 -0.69 -11.16
N GLY A 93 3.01 0.64 -11.05
CA GLY A 93 2.02 1.57 -11.64
C GLY A 93 1.96 1.47 -13.17
N MET A 94 3.11 1.38 -13.83
CA MET A 94 3.15 1.18 -15.29
C MET A 94 2.49 -0.12 -15.73
N GLN A 95 2.72 -1.22 -15.01
CA GLN A 95 2.09 -2.50 -15.30
C GLN A 95 0.57 -2.44 -15.12
N MET A 96 0.09 -1.75 -14.09
CA MET A 96 -1.34 -1.52 -13.88
C MET A 96 -1.95 -0.70 -15.01
N LEU A 97 -1.32 0.41 -15.41
CA LEU A 97 -1.77 1.23 -16.54
C LEU A 97 -1.89 0.41 -17.83
N ILE A 98 -0.88 -0.41 -18.15
CA ILE A 98 -0.89 -1.25 -19.33
C ILE A 98 -2.01 -2.29 -19.25
N SER A 99 -2.19 -2.93 -18.11
CA SER A 99 -3.21 -3.97 -17.90
C SER A 99 -4.62 -3.40 -18.02
N SER A 100 -4.91 -2.32 -17.31
CA SER A 100 -6.21 -1.65 -17.34
C SER A 100 -6.49 -1.03 -18.72
N GLY A 101 -5.48 -0.41 -19.34
CA GLY A 101 -5.59 0.13 -20.69
C GLY A 101 -5.93 -0.94 -21.74
N LYS A 102 -5.29 -2.12 -21.67
CA LYS A 102 -5.65 -3.25 -22.54
C LYS A 102 -7.10 -3.71 -22.34
N ASN A 103 -7.55 -3.80 -21.08
CA ASN A 103 -8.92 -4.21 -20.78
C ASN A 103 -9.97 -3.23 -21.33
N ILE A 104 -9.67 -1.93 -21.31
CA ILE A 104 -10.55 -0.89 -21.86
C ILE A 104 -10.54 -0.92 -23.39
N LEU A 105 -9.35 -0.97 -24.02
CA LEU A 105 -9.21 -0.90 -25.47
C LEU A 105 -9.75 -2.13 -26.19
N PHE A 106 -9.57 -3.31 -25.63
CA PHE A 106 -10.01 -4.57 -26.26
C PHE A 106 -11.41 -4.99 -25.84
N ALA A 107 -12.13 -4.16 -25.06
CA ALA A 107 -13.50 -4.38 -24.61
C ALA A 107 -13.75 -5.85 -24.21
N VAL A 108 -12.83 -6.43 -23.43
CA VAL A 108 -12.95 -7.84 -23.01
C VAL A 108 -14.28 -8.02 -22.29
N PRO A 109 -15.21 -8.87 -22.81
CA PRO A 109 -16.46 -9.14 -22.15
C PRO A 109 -16.18 -9.63 -20.73
N ARG A 110 -16.74 -8.99 -19.73
CA ARG A 110 -16.59 -9.38 -18.34
C ARG A 110 -17.95 -9.41 -17.66
N ASP A 111 -18.10 -10.37 -16.80
CA ASP A 111 -19.22 -10.38 -15.88
C ASP A 111 -19.06 -9.28 -14.82
N LEU A 112 -20.17 -8.88 -14.22
CA LEU A 112 -20.12 -7.97 -13.09
C LEU A 112 -19.29 -8.56 -11.95
N PRO A 113 -18.43 -7.76 -11.31
CA PRO A 113 -17.68 -8.24 -10.16
C PRO A 113 -18.63 -8.70 -9.05
N SER A 114 -18.21 -9.67 -8.25
CA SER A 114 -19.01 -10.13 -7.12
C SER A 114 -19.17 -9.05 -6.06
N ILE A 115 -20.32 -8.95 -5.42
CA ILE A 115 -20.60 -8.02 -4.31
C ILE A 115 -19.62 -8.16 -3.15
N ILE A 116 -18.92 -9.29 -3.04
CA ILE A 116 -17.85 -9.54 -2.06
C ILE A 116 -16.72 -8.50 -2.20
N ALA A 117 -16.50 -7.97 -3.40
CA ALA A 117 -15.51 -6.91 -3.67
C ALA A 117 -15.78 -5.67 -2.79
N ILE A 118 -17.04 -5.25 -2.66
CA ILE A 118 -17.44 -4.09 -1.83
C ILE A 118 -17.14 -4.36 -0.36
N TYR A 119 -17.51 -5.54 0.16
CA TYR A 119 -17.26 -5.87 1.58
C TYR A 119 -15.79 -5.91 1.93
N VAL A 120 -14.95 -6.48 1.07
CA VAL A 120 -13.49 -6.54 1.30
C VAL A 120 -12.87 -5.14 1.22
N THR A 121 -13.30 -4.31 0.28
CA THR A 121 -12.83 -2.92 0.19
C THR A 121 -13.19 -2.14 1.46
N LEU A 122 -14.42 -2.21 1.93
CA LEU A 122 -14.85 -1.58 3.19
C LEU A 122 -14.04 -2.09 4.39
N PHE A 123 -13.91 -3.41 4.52
CA PHE A 123 -13.13 -4.01 5.61
C PHE A 123 -11.67 -3.54 5.58
N SER A 124 -11.06 -3.50 4.40
CA SER A 124 -9.67 -3.06 4.25
C SER A 124 -9.49 -1.58 4.54
N MET A 125 -10.45 -0.72 4.17
CA MET A 125 -10.43 0.72 4.51
C MET A 125 -10.44 0.93 6.02
N ILE A 126 -11.34 0.24 6.74
CA ILE A 126 -11.42 0.32 8.21
C ILE A 126 -10.12 -0.18 8.84
N GLY A 127 -9.59 -1.31 8.37
CA GLY A 127 -8.31 -1.85 8.83
C GLY A 127 -7.14 -0.88 8.60
N LYS A 128 -7.07 -0.28 7.42
CA LYS A 128 -6.01 0.67 7.06
C LYS A 128 -6.12 1.97 7.86
N LEU A 129 -7.33 2.47 8.12
CA LEU A 129 -7.56 3.61 9.03
C LEU A 129 -7.08 3.31 10.46
N GLY A 130 -7.37 2.11 10.97
CA GLY A 130 -6.91 1.68 12.29
C GLY A 130 -5.39 1.63 12.37
N LEU A 131 -4.73 1.08 11.35
CA LEU A 131 -3.27 1.05 11.25
C LEU A 131 -2.67 2.47 11.14
N ALA A 132 -3.25 3.34 10.32
CA ALA A 132 -2.82 4.72 10.15
C ALA A 132 -2.92 5.49 11.49
N TYR A 133 -4.04 5.35 12.20
CA TYR A 133 -4.23 5.97 13.51
C TYR A 133 -3.21 5.45 14.53
N TYR A 134 -3.01 4.14 14.59
CA TYR A 134 -2.01 3.52 15.46
C TYR A 134 -0.61 4.04 15.17
N GLN A 135 -0.17 4.04 13.91
CA GLN A 135 1.13 4.54 13.50
C GLN A 135 1.32 6.03 13.81
N PHE A 136 0.31 6.84 13.55
CA PHE A 136 0.36 8.27 13.85
C PHE A 136 0.56 8.52 15.34
N ARG A 137 -0.17 7.79 16.19
CA ARG A 137 -0.04 7.89 17.65
C ARG A 137 1.35 7.46 18.12
N GLN A 138 1.85 6.32 17.63
CA GLN A 138 3.19 5.84 17.97
C GLN A 138 4.28 6.77 17.43
N GLY A 139 4.10 7.32 16.25
CA GLY A 139 5.00 8.32 15.67
C GLY A 139 5.11 9.58 16.51
N LYS A 140 3.99 10.10 17.03
CA LYS A 140 3.98 11.23 17.96
C LYS A 140 4.68 10.90 19.28
N LEU A 141 4.40 9.74 19.87
CA LEU A 141 5.03 9.31 21.13
C LEU A 141 6.54 9.10 21.00
N ALA A 142 6.99 8.57 19.85
CA ALA A 142 8.40 8.32 19.58
C ALA A 142 9.14 9.55 18.99
N GLY A 143 8.43 10.64 18.68
CA GLY A 143 9.00 11.77 17.95
C GLY A 143 9.60 11.35 16.61
N SER A 144 8.92 10.43 15.87
CA SER A 144 9.41 9.87 14.61
C SER A 144 8.67 10.47 13.42
N PRO A 145 9.31 11.36 12.64
CA PRO A 145 8.74 11.89 11.41
C PRO A 145 8.41 10.78 10.40
N MET A 146 9.21 9.70 10.36
CA MET A 146 9.02 8.57 9.46
C MET A 146 7.69 7.84 9.73
N LEU A 147 7.38 7.49 10.98
CA LEU A 147 6.10 6.86 11.32
C LEU A 147 4.91 7.78 11.02
N ILE A 148 5.07 9.08 11.26
CA ILE A 148 4.03 10.08 10.94
C ILE A 148 3.81 10.17 9.43
N ALA A 149 4.90 10.18 8.64
CA ALA A 149 4.82 10.20 7.19
C ALA A 149 4.13 8.94 6.65
N ASN A 150 4.50 7.75 7.16
CA ASN A 150 3.88 6.50 6.78
C ASN A 150 2.38 6.45 7.13
N ALA A 151 2.00 6.96 8.31
CA ALA A 151 0.60 7.08 8.71
C ALA A 151 -0.20 8.01 7.77
N LYS A 152 0.42 9.10 7.29
CA LYS A 152 -0.19 10.01 6.30
C LYS A 152 -0.37 9.31 4.95
N ASN A 153 0.63 8.53 4.52
CA ASN A 153 0.54 7.74 3.29
C ASN A 153 -0.64 6.78 3.37
N MET A 154 -0.72 5.96 4.43
CA MET A 154 -1.85 5.05 4.65
C MET A 154 -3.21 5.74 4.63
N ARG A 155 -3.30 6.98 5.12
CA ARG A 155 -4.54 7.76 5.05
C ARG A 155 -4.88 8.15 3.60
N ASN A 156 -3.89 8.49 2.79
CA ASN A 156 -4.10 8.80 1.38
C ASN A 156 -4.59 7.55 0.62
N ASP A 157 -4.05 6.37 0.94
CA ASP A 157 -4.47 5.11 0.33
C ASP A 157 -5.94 4.78 0.65
N VAL A 158 -6.42 5.17 1.84
CA VAL A 158 -7.86 5.06 2.17
C VAL A 158 -8.71 5.91 1.25
N ILE A 159 -8.23 7.10 0.84
CA ILE A 159 -8.93 7.95 -0.12
C ILE A 159 -8.97 7.28 -1.50
N ILE A 160 -7.88 6.62 -1.92
CA ILE A 160 -7.83 5.85 -3.17
C ILE A 160 -8.82 4.68 -3.10
N SER A 161 -8.78 3.88 -2.03
CA SER A 161 -9.74 2.78 -1.81
C SER A 161 -11.20 3.27 -1.76
N ALA A 162 -11.46 4.49 -1.26
CA ALA A 162 -12.79 5.10 -1.33
C ALA A 162 -13.20 5.39 -2.77
N GLY A 163 -12.27 5.83 -3.62
CA GLY A 163 -12.49 5.98 -5.07
C GLY A 163 -12.87 4.65 -5.72
N VAL A 164 -12.15 3.57 -5.39
CA VAL A 164 -12.47 2.20 -5.84
C VAL A 164 -13.88 1.79 -5.40
N LEU A 165 -14.25 2.08 -4.15
CA LEU A 165 -15.60 1.77 -3.63
C LEU A 165 -16.69 2.51 -4.40
N VAL A 166 -16.50 3.79 -4.68
CA VAL A 166 -17.41 4.60 -5.49
C VAL A 166 -17.52 4.03 -6.91
N GLY A 167 -16.39 3.65 -7.51
CA GLY A 167 -16.37 3.01 -8.82
C GLY A 167 -17.14 1.69 -8.85
N LEU A 168 -16.93 0.83 -7.86
CA LEU A 168 -17.69 -0.41 -7.71
C LEU A 168 -19.19 -0.14 -7.56
N PHE A 169 -19.56 0.87 -6.76
CA PHE A 169 -20.97 1.25 -6.61
C PHE A 169 -21.60 1.62 -7.96
N PHE A 170 -20.94 2.45 -8.75
CA PHE A 170 -21.43 2.81 -10.09
C PHE A 170 -21.41 1.62 -11.07
N THR A 171 -20.42 0.72 -10.97
CA THR A 171 -20.39 -0.52 -11.75
C THR A 171 -21.64 -1.35 -11.54
N PHE A 172 -22.09 -1.52 -10.29
CA PHE A 172 -23.32 -2.23 -9.97
C PHE A 172 -24.57 -1.45 -10.31
N TYR A 173 -24.59 -0.14 -10.07
CA TYR A 173 -25.79 0.69 -10.29
C TYR A 173 -26.12 0.86 -11.78
N LEU A 174 -25.09 0.99 -12.63
CA LEU A 174 -25.23 1.19 -14.07
C LEU A 174 -25.17 -0.11 -14.88
N ASP A 175 -24.90 -1.25 -14.22
CA ASP A 175 -24.72 -2.56 -14.86
C ASP A 175 -23.62 -2.54 -15.93
N MET A 176 -22.53 -1.79 -15.68
CA MET A 176 -21.44 -1.55 -16.63
C MET A 176 -20.09 -2.04 -16.08
N PRO A 177 -19.66 -3.30 -16.41
CA PRO A 177 -18.41 -3.87 -15.93
C PRO A 177 -17.15 -3.06 -16.31
N ILE A 178 -17.23 -2.26 -17.37
CA ILE A 178 -16.10 -1.42 -17.82
C ILE A 178 -15.68 -0.37 -16.78
N LEU A 179 -16.61 0.06 -15.93
CA LEU A 179 -16.34 1.04 -14.89
C LEU A 179 -15.38 0.49 -13.82
N ASP A 180 -15.45 -0.81 -13.51
CA ASP A 180 -14.48 -1.46 -12.62
C ASP A 180 -13.05 -1.39 -13.20
N SER A 181 -12.90 -1.56 -14.52
CA SER A 181 -11.59 -1.42 -15.19
C SER A 181 -11.09 0.03 -15.22
N ILE A 182 -11.98 1.00 -15.34
CA ILE A 182 -11.63 2.43 -15.33
C ILE A 182 -11.18 2.86 -13.93
N THR A 183 -11.86 2.38 -12.90
CA THR A 183 -11.52 2.73 -11.50
C THR A 183 -10.28 1.99 -10.99
N GLY A 184 -9.85 0.92 -11.65
CA GLY A 184 -8.58 0.23 -11.40
C GLY A 184 -7.36 0.89 -12.09
N LEU A 185 -7.55 1.99 -12.81
CA LEU A 185 -6.52 2.82 -13.44
C LEU A 185 -5.97 3.85 -12.45
#